data_d320e538b8d6702adf50bc8fa35f5dd8
#
_entry.id   d320e538b8d6702adf50bc8fa35f5dd8
#
_cell.length_a   1.000
_cell.length_b   1.000
_cell.length_c   1.000
_cell.angle_alpha   90.00
_cell.angle_beta   90.00
_cell.angle_gamma   90.00
#
_symmetry.space_group_name_H-M   'P 1'
#
loop_
_entity.id
_entity.type
_entity.pdbx_description
1 polymer ?
#
loop_
_entity_poly.entity_id
_entity_poly.type
_entity_poly.pdbx_seq_one_letter_code
_entity_poly.pdbx_strand_id
1 'polypeptide(L)'
;AHRRIQEALPFLRHIQNTSSWWGVRIILSDLYQWREPIAAANWRSLDDRIRERADDRSWHHSILDRLKIERTGTEIARRGAGEDDDRLQYALEWGFFTRGQ
;
A
#
# COMPACT_ATOMS: atom_id res chain seq x y z
N ALA A 1 10.49 12.20 -0.71
CA ALA A 1 9.35 11.59 -0.02
C ALA A 1 9.19 12.13 1.41
N HIS A 2 10.25 12.15 2.21
CA HIS A 2 10.20 12.60 3.61
C HIS A 2 9.71 14.04 3.76
N ARG A 3 10.13 14.93 2.86
CA ARG A 3 9.69 16.32 2.86
C ARG A 3 8.18 16.43 2.68
N ARG A 4 7.60 15.65 1.76
CA ARG A 4 6.14 15.66 1.51
C ARG A 4 5.36 15.18 2.73
N ILE A 5 5.88 14.18 3.42
CA ILE A 5 5.25 13.68 4.65
C ILE A 5 5.27 14.77 5.72
N GLN A 6 6.40 15.42 5.94
CA GLN A 6 6.52 16.50 6.92
C GLN A 6 5.57 17.67 6.63
N GLU A 7 5.43 18.04 5.36
CA GLU A 7 4.52 19.11 4.94
C GLU A 7 3.06 18.74 5.12
N ALA A 8 2.71 17.44 5.00
CA ALA A 8 1.35 16.95 5.13
C ALA A 8 0.88 16.78 6.59
N LEU A 9 1.80 16.54 7.51
CA LEU A 9 1.47 16.23 8.90
C LEU A 9 0.50 17.22 9.56
N PRO A 10 0.67 18.57 9.43
CA PRO A 10 -0.25 19.52 10.06
C PRO A 10 -1.68 19.42 9.54
N PHE A 11 -1.89 18.85 8.35
CA PHE A 11 -3.19 18.78 7.69
C PHE A 11 -3.94 17.48 7.99
N LEU A 12 -3.30 16.49 8.62
CA LEU A 12 -3.93 15.20 8.91
C LEU A 12 -5.20 15.34 9.75
N ARG A 13 -5.23 16.29 10.66
CA ARG A 13 -6.42 16.55 11.51
C ARG A 13 -7.66 16.90 10.70
N HIS A 14 -7.49 17.42 9.48
CA HIS A 14 -8.61 17.85 8.63
C HIS A 14 -9.25 16.69 7.87
N ILE A 15 -8.59 15.53 7.79
CA ILE A 15 -9.07 14.38 7.04
C ILE A 15 -9.49 13.19 7.93
N GLN A 16 -9.42 13.34 9.25
CA GLN A 16 -9.68 12.24 10.18
C GLN A 16 -11.11 11.70 10.11
N ASN A 17 -12.05 12.49 9.63
CA ASN A 17 -13.44 12.08 9.49
C ASN A 17 -13.77 11.52 8.10
N THR A 18 -12.78 11.35 7.24
CA THR A 18 -13.00 10.78 5.90
C THR A 18 -12.97 9.26 5.93
N SER A 19 -13.72 8.64 5.01
CA SER A 19 -13.69 7.18 4.84
C SER A 19 -12.32 6.69 4.37
N SER A 20 -11.64 7.47 3.55
CA SER A 20 -10.27 7.16 3.10
C SER A 20 -9.29 7.06 4.27
N TRP A 21 -9.37 7.98 5.22
CA TRP A 21 -8.53 7.96 6.40
C TRP A 21 -8.85 6.75 7.30
N TRP A 22 -10.12 6.41 7.42
CA TRP A 22 -10.57 5.21 8.13
C TRP A 22 -9.94 3.95 7.55
N GLY A 23 -9.98 3.81 6.22
CA GLY A 23 -9.34 2.69 5.52
C GLY A 23 -7.84 2.62 5.79
N VAL A 24 -7.13 3.75 5.73
CA VAL A 24 -5.70 3.82 6.04
C VAL A 24 -5.43 3.36 7.48
N ARG A 25 -6.22 3.81 8.44
CA ARG A 25 -6.05 3.40 9.84
C ARG A 25 -6.24 1.90 10.05
N ILE A 26 -7.22 1.32 9.39
CA ILE A 26 -7.46 -0.14 9.45
C ILE A 26 -6.25 -0.88 8.88
N ILE A 27 -5.74 -0.46 7.73
CA ILE A 27 -4.57 -1.07 7.10
C ILE A 27 -3.35 -0.98 8.03
N LEU A 28 -3.08 0.19 8.58
CA LEU A 28 -1.95 0.38 9.48
C LEU A 28 -2.07 -0.46 10.75
N SER A 29 -3.27 -0.56 11.31
CA SER A 29 -3.50 -1.37 12.50
C SER A 29 -3.38 -2.87 12.22
N ASP A 30 -4.03 -3.36 11.17
CA ASP A 30 -4.15 -4.80 10.90
C ASP A 30 -2.92 -5.39 10.23
N LEU A 31 -2.31 -4.67 9.30
CA LEU A 31 -1.19 -5.18 8.51
C LEU A 31 0.18 -4.80 9.09
N TYR A 32 0.29 -3.61 9.69
CA TYR A 32 1.57 -3.10 10.21
C TYR A 32 1.60 -3.02 11.74
N GLN A 33 0.53 -3.40 12.42
CA GLN A 33 0.38 -3.32 13.88
C GLN A 33 0.66 -1.91 14.42
N TRP A 34 0.25 -0.90 13.67
CA TRP A 34 0.42 0.50 14.03
C TRP A 34 -0.91 1.08 14.48
N ARG A 35 -1.04 1.41 15.75
CA ARG A 35 -2.28 1.93 16.34
C ARG A 35 -2.16 3.35 16.89
N GLU A 36 -0.96 3.90 16.86
CA GLU A 36 -0.71 5.25 17.35
C GLU A 36 -1.11 6.30 16.31
N PRO A 37 -1.52 7.51 16.73
CA PRO A 37 -1.68 8.62 15.81
C PRO A 37 -0.36 8.95 15.12
N ILE A 38 -0.42 9.29 13.85
CA ILE A 38 0.77 9.70 13.10
C ILE A 38 1.12 11.13 13.48
N ALA A 39 2.35 11.33 13.92
CA ALA A 39 2.84 12.63 14.38
C ALA A 39 4.29 12.84 13.95
N ALA A 40 4.78 14.05 14.15
CA ALA A 40 6.16 14.41 13.81
C ALA A 40 7.21 13.55 14.54
N ALA A 41 6.87 13.04 15.71
CA ALA A 41 7.78 12.23 16.53
C ALA A 41 7.87 10.76 16.08
N ASN A 42 6.88 10.24 15.36
CA ASN A 42 6.79 8.79 15.11
C ASN A 42 6.62 8.38 13.64
N TRP A 43 6.37 9.31 12.72
CA TRP A 43 6.11 8.95 11.33
C TRP A 43 7.28 8.23 10.65
N ARG A 44 8.51 8.52 11.06
CA ARG A 44 9.70 7.86 10.51
C ARG A 44 9.75 6.37 10.88
N SER A 45 9.37 6.06 12.12
CA SER A 45 9.28 4.66 12.56
C SER A 45 8.23 3.90 11.75
N LEU A 46 7.10 4.54 11.44
CA LEU A 46 6.08 3.96 10.58
C LEU A 46 6.59 3.78 9.15
N ASP A 47 7.26 4.78 8.59
CA ASP A 47 7.82 4.72 7.25
C ASP A 47 8.83 3.56 7.13
N ASP A 48 9.71 3.41 8.11
CA ASP A 48 10.67 2.31 8.16
C ASP A 48 9.95 0.94 8.20
N ARG A 49 8.90 0.82 8.99
CA ARG A 49 8.12 -0.41 9.09
C ARG A 49 7.46 -0.78 7.76
N ILE A 50 6.91 0.20 7.07
CA ILE A 50 6.32 0.00 5.75
C ILE A 50 7.38 -0.42 4.73
N ARG A 51 8.55 0.22 4.74
CA ARG A 51 9.66 -0.10 3.83
C ARG A 51 10.19 -1.50 4.04
N GLU A 52 10.30 -1.96 5.27
CA GLU A 52 10.72 -3.33 5.57
C GLU A 52 9.84 -4.39 4.91
N ARG A 53 8.54 -4.09 4.75
CA ARG A 53 7.57 -5.01 4.16
C ARG A 53 7.39 -4.85 2.65
N ALA A 54 7.85 -3.75 2.08
CA ALA A 54 7.58 -3.42 0.68
C ALA A 54 8.11 -4.49 -0.28
N ASP A 55 9.27 -5.07 0.01
CA ASP A 55 9.91 -6.08 -0.83
C ASP A 55 9.84 -7.51 -0.25
N ASP A 56 9.13 -7.68 0.85
CA ASP A 56 8.99 -9.00 1.50
C ASP A 56 7.83 -9.79 0.87
N ARG A 57 8.18 -10.62 -0.09
CA ARG A 57 7.20 -11.45 -0.82
C ARG A 57 6.45 -12.41 0.11
N SER A 58 7.13 -12.98 1.09
CA SER A 58 6.48 -13.90 2.02
C SER A 58 5.43 -13.21 2.88
N TRP A 59 5.68 -11.97 3.26
CA TRP A 59 4.70 -11.14 3.97
C TRP A 59 3.49 -10.82 3.09
N HIS A 60 3.71 -10.48 1.81
CA HIS A 60 2.63 -10.26 0.86
C HIS A 60 1.75 -11.50 0.70
N HIS A 61 2.36 -12.67 0.57
CA HIS A 61 1.62 -13.93 0.48
C HIS A 61 0.84 -14.23 1.76
N SER A 62 1.41 -13.94 2.92
CA SER A 62 0.71 -14.14 4.19
C SER A 62 -0.56 -13.29 4.30
N ILE A 63 -0.55 -12.07 3.74
CA ILE A 63 -1.73 -11.21 3.67
C ILE A 63 -2.79 -11.82 2.75
N LEU A 64 -2.39 -12.30 1.58
CA LEU A 64 -3.30 -12.96 0.66
C LEU A 64 -3.95 -14.18 1.29
N ASP A 65 -3.18 -14.98 1.99
CA ASP A 65 -3.67 -16.17 2.71
C ASP A 65 -4.66 -15.79 3.81
N ARG A 66 -4.32 -14.78 4.59
CA ARG A 66 -5.17 -14.29 5.68
C ARG A 66 -6.52 -13.77 5.17
N LEU A 67 -6.53 -13.12 4.00
CA LEU A 67 -7.73 -12.60 3.36
C LEU A 67 -8.41 -13.64 2.46
N LYS A 68 -7.85 -14.84 2.37
CA LYS A 68 -8.35 -15.94 1.52
C LYS A 68 -8.39 -15.54 0.04
N ILE A 69 -7.40 -14.77 -0.39
CA ILE A 69 -7.22 -14.36 -1.80
C ILE A 69 -6.21 -15.30 -2.45
N GLU A 70 -6.63 -16.03 -3.47
CA GLU A 70 -5.74 -16.93 -4.20
C GLU A 70 -4.81 -16.17 -5.14
N ARG A 71 -5.36 -15.23 -5.90
CA ARG A 71 -4.62 -14.45 -6.90
C ARG A 71 -5.14 -13.03 -7.00
N THR A 72 -4.29 -12.11 -7.44
CA THR A 72 -4.68 -10.73 -7.72
C THR A 72 -4.30 -10.35 -9.14
N GLY A 73 -5.13 -9.51 -9.77
CA GLY A 73 -4.82 -8.92 -11.07
C GLY A 73 -4.05 -7.61 -10.89
N THR A 74 -3.02 -7.40 -11.70
CA THR A 74 -2.20 -6.20 -11.65
C THR A 74 -2.06 -5.62 -13.04
N GLU A 75 -2.10 -4.31 -13.17
CA GLU A 75 -1.86 -3.64 -14.43
C GLU A 75 -0.43 -3.83 -14.92
N ILE A 76 -0.27 -4.00 -16.22
CA ILE A 76 1.04 -4.23 -16.85
C ILE A 76 2.02 -3.08 -16.58
N ALA A 77 1.52 -1.86 -16.43
CA ALA A 77 2.34 -0.68 -16.17
C ALA A 77 3.05 -0.74 -14.81
N ARG A 78 2.63 -1.63 -13.93
CA ARG A 78 3.21 -1.81 -12.60
C ARG A 78 4.14 -3.01 -12.53
N ARG A 79 4.80 -3.30 -13.60
CA ARG A 79 5.81 -4.36 -13.63
C ARG A 79 6.94 -4.06 -12.65
N GLY A 80 7.57 -5.08 -12.16
CA GLY A 80 8.69 -4.98 -11.27
C GLY A 80 8.67 -6.08 -10.23
N ALA A 81 8.77 -5.73 -8.97
CA ALA A 81 8.72 -6.70 -7.88
C ALA A 81 7.45 -7.55 -7.97
N GLY A 82 7.60 -8.85 -8.09
CA GLY A 82 6.49 -9.78 -8.20
C GLY A 82 6.19 -10.30 -9.59
N GLU A 83 6.97 -9.93 -10.61
CA GLU A 83 6.79 -10.47 -11.97
C GLU A 83 6.78 -12.00 -12.01
N ASP A 84 7.58 -12.63 -11.15
CA ASP A 84 7.69 -14.08 -11.07
C ASP A 84 6.73 -14.71 -10.07
N ASP A 85 5.79 -13.93 -9.57
CA ASP A 85 4.85 -14.38 -8.55
C ASP A 85 3.56 -14.90 -9.19
N ASP A 86 3.30 -16.20 -9.04
CA ASP A 86 2.11 -16.86 -9.60
C ASP A 86 0.80 -16.27 -9.10
N ARG A 87 0.82 -15.64 -7.93
CA ARG A 87 -0.38 -15.07 -7.31
C ARG A 87 -0.67 -13.66 -7.77
N LEU A 88 0.27 -13.03 -8.49
CA LEU A 88 0.12 -11.71 -9.07
C LEU A 88 0.05 -11.85 -10.59
N GLN A 89 -1.15 -11.73 -11.16
CA GLN A 89 -1.34 -11.84 -12.60
C GLN A 89 -1.40 -10.46 -13.22
N TYR A 90 -0.63 -10.27 -14.28
CA TYR A 90 -0.59 -9.01 -15.01
C TYR A 90 -1.60 -9.05 -16.16
N ALA A 91 -2.39 -7.98 -16.28
CA ALA A 91 -3.34 -7.78 -17.36
C ALA A 91 -2.93 -6.58 -18.20
N LEU A 92 -3.28 -6.60 -19.49
CA LEU A 92 -3.08 -5.44 -20.34
C LEU A 92 -4.00 -4.30 -19.90
N GLU A 93 -3.47 -3.09 -19.87
CA GLU A 93 -4.26 -1.91 -19.61
C GLU A 93 -5.31 -1.72 -20.70
N TRP A 94 -6.57 -1.53 -20.30
CA TRP A 94 -7.65 -1.36 -21.26
C TRP A 94 -7.43 -0.17 -22.21
N GLY A 95 -6.84 0.90 -21.71
CA GLY A 95 -6.53 2.06 -22.52
C GLY A 95 -5.58 1.80 -23.69
N PHE A 96 -4.78 0.75 -23.61
CA PHE A 96 -3.93 0.34 -24.72
C PHE A 96 -4.73 0.00 -25.97
N PHE A 97 -5.84 -0.72 -25.80
CA PHE A 97 -6.71 -1.10 -26.91
C PHE A 97 -7.58 0.04 -27.40
N THR A 98 -8.09 0.86 -26.49
CA THR A 98 -9.01 1.95 -26.84
C THR A 98 -8.32 3.13 -27.52
N ARG A 99 -7.01 3.29 -27.32
CA ARG A 99 -6.23 4.34 -27.98
C ARG A 99 -5.75 3.99 -29.38
N GLY A 100 -6.00 2.79 -29.86
CA GLY A 100 -5.61 2.35 -31.20
C GLY A 100 -4.11 2.19 -31.41
N GLN A 101 -3.40 1.88 -30.37
CA GLN A 101 -1.95 1.71 -30.40
C GLN A 101 -1.51 0.27 -30.53
#